data_be1e755aeb69b2939ffd4abe6c3890ff
#
_entry.id   be1e755aeb69b2939ffd4abe6c3890ff
#
_cell.length_a   1.000
_cell.length_b   1.000
_cell.length_c   1.000
_cell.angle_alpha   90.00
_cell.angle_beta   90.00
_cell.angle_gamma   90.00
#
_symmetry.space_group_name_H-M   'P 1'
#
loop_
_entity.id
_entity.type
_entity.pdbx_description
1 polymer ?
#
loop_
_entity_poly.entity_id
_entity_poly.type
_entity_poly.pdbx_seq_one_letter_code
_entity_poly.pdbx_strand_id
1 'polypeptide(L)'
;MPFSKEAVVEATQERDSNLFSVEHISFSYGKRPVLQDISLEIAKGERIAIVGKNGAGKSTLAKAFCQFIQTEGSYSWQGKDIKGDSIKERAERIGYVLQNPNQMISETMIFDEVALGLRLRGLPEEEIEERVLAVLKTCGLYEFRKWPVSALSFGQKKRVTIASILVLGPEVILLDEPTAGQDQRNYTEIMNFLDELNQKGHTIIMITHDMQLMLDYSDRAIVIVDGQVLADKSPAQVLTDKDLIAAANLKETSIFTLAKKLGVDPLALTEFYMKEKGASHVSR
;
A
#
# COMPACT_ATOMS: atom_id res chain seq x y z
N MET A 1 -31.53 -8.36 -26.86
CA MET A 1 -32.18 -7.73 -25.71
C MET A 1 -31.34 -6.53 -25.28
N PRO A 2 -31.85 -5.31 -25.22
CA PRO A 2 -31.06 -4.14 -24.92
C PRO A 2 -30.86 -4.05 -23.43
N PHE A 3 -29.60 -3.90 -22.99
CA PHE A 3 -29.25 -3.51 -21.63
C PHE A 3 -29.72 -2.07 -21.39
N SER A 4 -30.66 -1.90 -20.48
CA SER A 4 -31.18 -0.59 -20.08
C SER A 4 -30.12 0.21 -19.35
N LYS A 5 -30.02 1.51 -19.68
CA LYS A 5 -29.11 2.52 -19.16
C LYS A 5 -29.43 3.03 -17.73
N GLU A 6 -30.20 2.30 -16.94
CA GLU A 6 -30.68 2.76 -15.64
C GLU A 6 -30.28 1.85 -14.49
N ALA A 7 -28.94 1.70 -14.24
CA ALA A 7 -28.44 1.12 -12.98
C ALA A 7 -26.95 1.47 -12.74
N VAL A 8 -26.56 2.72 -12.99
CA VAL A 8 -25.21 3.23 -12.61
C VAL A 8 -25.40 4.53 -11.83
N VAL A 9 -26.18 4.45 -10.78
CA VAL A 9 -26.14 5.47 -9.69
C VAL A 9 -26.39 4.68 -8.42
N GLU A 10 -25.45 4.81 -7.48
CA GLU A 10 -25.43 4.32 -6.11
C GLU A 10 -24.42 3.20 -5.83
N ALA A 11 -23.18 3.58 -5.73
CA ALA A 11 -22.23 3.13 -4.71
C ALA A 11 -21.18 4.22 -4.47
N THR A 12 -21.59 5.44 -4.24
CA THR A 12 -20.89 6.34 -3.34
C THR A 12 -21.24 5.87 -1.94
N GLN A 13 -20.55 4.81 -1.46
CA GLN A 13 -20.39 4.66 -0.01
C GLN A 13 -19.83 6.00 0.46
N GLU A 14 -20.55 6.64 1.39
CA GLU A 14 -20.05 7.77 2.15
C GLU A 14 -18.64 7.40 2.58
N ARG A 15 -17.64 8.09 2.01
CA ARG A 15 -16.23 7.95 2.40
C ARG A 15 -16.15 8.53 3.80
N ASP A 16 -16.41 7.67 4.78
CA ASP A 16 -16.37 8.03 6.19
C ASP A 16 -14.94 8.47 6.51
N SER A 17 -14.81 9.72 6.86
CA SER A 17 -13.66 10.43 7.43
C SER A 17 -12.33 10.31 6.68
N ASN A 18 -11.89 11.42 6.11
CA ASN A 18 -10.51 11.65 5.66
C ASN A 18 -9.54 11.32 6.82
N LEU A 19 -8.78 10.23 6.67
CA LEU A 19 -7.83 9.77 7.68
C LEU A 19 -6.54 10.58 7.61
N PHE A 20 -6.01 10.73 6.40
CA PHE A 20 -4.74 11.39 6.14
C PHE A 20 -4.82 12.20 4.86
N SER A 21 -4.41 13.46 4.89
CA SER A 21 -4.31 14.30 3.70
C SER A 21 -2.97 15.00 3.61
N VAL A 22 -2.61 15.28 2.38
CA VAL A 22 -1.45 16.11 2.02
C VAL A 22 -1.90 17.15 1.01
N GLU A 23 -1.40 18.38 1.14
CA GLU A 23 -1.75 19.48 0.24
C GLU A 23 -0.49 20.21 -0.20
N HIS A 24 -0.39 20.43 -1.52
CA HIS A 24 0.68 21.19 -2.15
C HIS A 24 2.10 20.68 -1.82
N ILE A 25 2.26 19.35 -1.70
CA ILE A 25 3.56 18.75 -1.38
C ILE A 25 4.53 18.90 -2.54
N SER A 26 5.64 19.58 -2.28
CA SER A 26 6.74 19.73 -3.24
C SER A 26 8.08 19.39 -2.59
N PHE A 27 8.97 18.74 -3.38
CA PHE A 27 10.29 18.34 -2.92
C PHE A 27 11.31 18.25 -4.05
N SER A 28 12.54 18.67 -3.79
CA SER A 28 13.64 18.59 -4.72
C SER A 28 14.89 18.01 -4.07
N TYR A 29 15.62 17.13 -4.76
CA TYR A 29 16.98 16.77 -4.42
C TYR A 29 17.94 17.81 -5.06
N GLY A 30 18.39 18.76 -4.29
CA GLY A 30 19.14 19.91 -4.78
C GLY A 30 18.31 20.73 -5.78
N LYS A 31 18.76 20.80 -7.03
CA LYS A 31 18.05 21.54 -8.10
C LYS A 31 17.06 20.68 -8.89
N ARG A 32 16.98 19.38 -8.62
CA ARG A 32 16.11 18.45 -9.36
C ARG A 32 14.77 18.31 -8.65
N PRO A 33 13.66 18.82 -9.20
CA PRO A 33 12.34 18.59 -8.65
C PRO A 33 11.95 17.11 -8.79
N VAL A 34 11.34 16.55 -7.75
CA VAL A 34 10.92 15.14 -7.70
C VAL A 34 9.46 15.00 -7.30
N LEU A 35 8.96 15.87 -6.44
CA LEU A 35 7.52 16.02 -6.16
C LEU A 35 7.13 17.45 -6.47
N GLN A 36 6.00 17.62 -7.16
CA GLN A 36 5.55 18.90 -7.65
C GLN A 36 4.05 19.06 -7.40
N ASP A 37 3.72 19.85 -6.39
CA ASP A 37 2.34 20.27 -6.09
C ASP A 37 1.37 19.08 -5.92
N ILE A 38 1.76 18.08 -5.12
CA ILE A 38 0.93 16.90 -4.87
C ILE A 38 -0.08 17.19 -3.76
N SER A 39 -1.35 16.97 -4.05
CA SER A 39 -2.44 17.00 -3.08
C SER A 39 -3.21 15.69 -3.16
N LEU A 40 -3.43 15.01 -2.02
CA LEU A 40 -4.09 13.72 -1.92
C LEU A 40 -4.84 13.61 -0.60
N GLU A 41 -5.97 12.93 -0.63
CA GLU A 41 -6.74 12.52 0.54
C GLU A 41 -6.82 11.00 0.61
N ILE A 42 -6.57 10.43 1.78
CA ILE A 42 -6.59 9.00 2.05
C ILE A 42 -7.69 8.73 3.09
N ALA A 43 -8.67 7.94 2.73
CA ALA A 43 -9.72 7.54 3.65
C ALA A 43 -9.30 6.29 4.46
N LYS A 44 -9.96 6.10 5.61
CA LYS A 44 -9.72 4.92 6.46
C LYS A 44 -10.17 3.64 5.77
N GLY A 45 -9.34 2.60 5.82
CA GLY A 45 -9.66 1.28 5.27
C GLY A 45 -9.51 1.18 3.74
N GLU A 46 -9.08 2.23 3.03
CA GLU A 46 -8.83 2.14 1.59
C GLU A 46 -7.66 1.20 1.26
N ARG A 47 -7.73 0.56 0.10
CA ARG A 47 -6.62 -0.15 -0.54
C ARG A 47 -6.20 0.63 -1.78
N ILE A 48 -5.05 1.28 -1.70
CA ILE A 48 -4.57 2.22 -2.72
C ILE A 48 -3.32 1.66 -3.39
N ALA A 49 -3.28 1.69 -4.72
CA ALA A 49 -2.06 1.48 -5.49
C ALA A 49 -1.50 2.83 -5.97
N ILE A 50 -0.21 3.08 -5.71
CA ILE A 50 0.53 4.20 -6.30
C ILE A 50 1.38 3.63 -7.43
N VAL A 51 1.10 4.04 -8.67
CA VAL A 51 1.72 3.51 -9.87
C VAL A 51 2.36 4.61 -10.73
N GLY A 52 3.21 4.22 -11.68
CA GLY A 52 3.91 5.13 -12.59
C GLY A 52 5.31 4.63 -12.92
N LYS A 53 5.95 5.28 -13.89
CA LYS A 53 7.30 4.89 -14.35
C LYS A 53 8.35 4.97 -13.23
N ASN A 54 9.47 4.25 -13.42
CA ASN A 54 10.60 4.35 -12.50
C ASN A 54 11.14 5.80 -12.50
N GLY A 55 11.43 6.30 -11.30
CA GLY A 55 11.87 7.68 -11.11
C GLY A 55 10.74 8.73 -11.12
N ALA A 56 9.47 8.35 -11.22
CA ALA A 56 8.34 9.28 -11.19
C ALA A 56 8.11 9.99 -9.83
N GLY A 57 8.80 9.55 -8.75
CA GLY A 57 8.65 10.16 -7.43
C GLY A 57 7.91 9.29 -6.39
N LYS A 58 7.43 8.09 -6.74
CA LYS A 58 6.61 7.24 -5.86
C LYS A 58 7.25 6.95 -4.50
N SER A 59 8.48 6.41 -4.47
CA SER A 59 9.18 6.13 -3.20
C SER A 59 9.61 7.41 -2.47
N THR A 60 9.75 8.54 -3.18
CA THR A 60 9.97 9.85 -2.54
C THR A 60 8.69 10.34 -1.87
N LEU A 61 7.53 10.14 -2.48
CA LEU A 61 6.23 10.43 -1.86
C LEU A 61 6.01 9.57 -0.60
N ALA A 62 6.35 8.28 -0.65
CA ALA A 62 6.34 7.41 0.54
C ALA A 62 7.21 7.95 1.68
N LYS A 63 8.44 8.38 1.35
CA LYS A 63 9.34 9.00 2.33
C LYS A 63 8.78 10.30 2.90
N ALA A 64 8.07 11.10 2.09
CA ALA A 64 7.38 12.30 2.53
C ALA A 64 6.25 11.98 3.52
N PHE A 65 5.41 10.98 3.22
CA PHE A 65 4.35 10.52 4.11
C PHE A 65 4.87 10.07 5.47
N CYS A 66 6.03 9.41 5.50
CA CYS A 66 6.68 8.92 6.71
C CYS A 66 7.58 9.96 7.40
N GLN A 67 7.62 11.21 6.94
CA GLN A 67 8.48 12.29 7.47
C GLN A 67 9.99 11.98 7.39
N PHE A 68 10.42 11.09 6.49
CA PHE A 68 11.85 10.80 6.26
C PHE A 68 12.56 11.90 5.46
N ILE A 69 11.78 12.76 4.81
CA ILE A 69 12.22 13.96 4.11
C ILE A 69 11.31 15.12 4.47
N GLN A 70 11.85 16.31 4.54
CA GLN A 70 11.06 17.53 4.74
C GLN A 70 10.62 18.09 3.39
N THR A 71 9.35 18.42 3.27
CA THR A 71 8.74 18.95 2.05
C THR A 71 8.09 20.30 2.31
N GLU A 72 7.81 21.03 1.26
CA GLU A 72 6.82 22.10 1.29
C GLU A 72 5.41 21.51 1.43
N GLY A 73 4.38 22.36 1.62
CA GLY A 73 3.00 21.95 1.73
C GLY A 73 2.55 21.61 3.16
N SER A 74 1.40 20.98 3.31
CA SER A 74 0.79 20.63 4.59
C SER A 74 0.46 19.13 4.68
N TYR A 75 0.33 18.66 5.93
CA TYR A 75 -0.03 17.28 6.27
C TYR A 75 -1.09 17.32 7.35
N SER A 76 -2.19 16.60 7.16
CA SER A 76 -3.26 16.51 8.14
C SER A 76 -3.61 15.05 8.45
N TRP A 77 -3.86 14.75 9.72
CA TRP A 77 -4.34 13.47 10.20
C TRP A 77 -5.66 13.68 10.94
N GLN A 78 -6.76 13.17 10.40
CA GLN A 78 -8.11 13.39 10.95
C GLN A 78 -8.39 14.88 11.21
N GLY A 79 -8.01 15.73 10.25
CA GLY A 79 -8.18 17.18 10.33
C GLY A 79 -7.19 17.94 11.22
N LYS A 80 -6.23 17.26 11.87
CA LYS A 80 -5.19 17.88 12.70
C LYS A 80 -3.89 18.01 11.91
N ASP A 81 -3.24 19.17 11.97
CA ASP A 81 -1.91 19.38 11.37
C ASP A 81 -0.88 18.46 12.04
N ILE A 82 -0.14 17.71 11.22
CA ILE A 82 0.92 16.81 11.64
C ILE A 82 2.26 17.10 10.95
N LYS A 83 2.41 18.26 10.33
CA LYS A 83 3.65 18.66 9.65
C LYS A 83 4.84 18.69 10.59
N GLY A 84 4.62 19.05 11.84
CA GLY A 84 5.62 19.11 12.90
C GLY A 84 5.95 17.78 13.59
N ASP A 85 5.28 16.68 13.23
CA ASP A 85 5.54 15.37 13.83
C ASP A 85 7.01 14.96 13.63
N SER A 86 7.58 14.35 14.65
CA SER A 86 8.83 13.60 14.51
C SER A 86 8.60 12.29 13.72
N ILE A 87 9.69 11.68 13.24
CA ILE A 87 9.64 10.36 12.60
C ILE A 87 8.97 9.32 13.52
N LYS A 88 9.24 9.41 14.84
CA LYS A 88 8.65 8.51 15.85
C LYS A 88 7.12 8.65 15.91
N GLU A 89 6.61 9.88 16.01
CA GLU A 89 5.17 10.17 16.05
C GLU A 89 4.49 9.78 14.74
N ARG A 90 5.15 10.03 13.59
CA ARG A 90 4.64 9.63 12.28
C ARG A 90 4.56 8.11 12.15
N ALA A 91 5.54 7.36 12.68
CA ALA A 91 5.56 5.89 12.67
C ALA A 91 4.45 5.24 13.52
N GLU A 92 3.80 6.00 14.40
CA GLU A 92 2.59 5.53 15.12
C GLU A 92 1.33 5.57 14.24
N ARG A 93 1.37 6.34 13.15
CA ARG A 93 0.25 6.51 12.21
C ARG A 93 0.48 5.76 10.91
N ILE A 94 1.69 5.86 10.34
CA ILE A 94 2.05 5.35 9.03
C ILE A 94 3.29 4.46 9.16
N GLY A 95 3.09 3.16 8.94
CA GLY A 95 4.17 2.19 8.88
C GLY A 95 4.68 2.03 7.45
N TYR A 96 6.00 2.00 7.25
CA TYR A 96 6.61 1.84 5.92
C TYR A 96 7.42 0.56 5.82
N VAL A 97 7.03 -0.29 4.88
CA VAL A 97 7.69 -1.56 4.58
C VAL A 97 8.44 -1.44 3.27
N LEU A 98 9.77 -1.53 3.32
CA LEU A 98 10.64 -1.43 2.15
C LEU A 98 10.52 -2.66 1.24
N GLN A 99 10.91 -2.51 -0.03
CA GLN A 99 10.93 -3.58 -1.01
C GLN A 99 11.77 -4.77 -0.55
N ASN A 100 13.01 -4.54 -0.12
CA ASN A 100 13.93 -5.59 0.33
C ASN A 100 13.90 -5.73 1.86
N PRO A 101 13.40 -6.84 2.42
CA PRO A 101 13.34 -7.05 3.86
C PRO A 101 14.73 -7.02 4.54
N ASN A 102 15.79 -7.42 3.85
CA ASN A 102 17.14 -7.41 4.44
C ASN A 102 17.67 -5.99 4.71
N GLN A 103 17.05 -4.94 4.17
CA GLN A 103 17.37 -3.54 4.48
C GLN A 103 16.68 -3.02 5.75
N MET A 104 15.68 -3.75 6.24
CA MET A 104 14.93 -3.39 7.44
C MET A 104 15.37 -4.21 8.66
N ILE A 105 15.72 -5.50 8.42
CA ILE A 105 16.07 -6.43 9.49
C ILE A 105 17.45 -6.07 10.06
N SER A 106 17.51 -5.84 11.36
CA SER A 106 18.72 -5.47 12.11
C SER A 106 19.09 -6.48 13.20
N GLU A 107 18.10 -7.23 13.70
CA GLU A 107 18.29 -8.21 14.75
C GLU A 107 18.48 -9.63 14.21
N THR A 108 19.10 -10.50 15.03
CA THR A 108 19.36 -11.88 14.64
C THR A 108 18.17 -12.80 14.89
N MET A 109 17.36 -12.50 15.90
CA MET A 109 16.20 -13.32 16.30
C MET A 109 14.89 -12.65 15.89
N ILE A 110 13.91 -13.44 15.47
CA ILE A 110 12.62 -12.95 15.01
C ILE A 110 11.89 -12.15 16.10
N PHE A 111 11.89 -12.67 17.33
CA PHE A 111 11.25 -11.98 18.45
C PHE A 111 11.89 -10.62 18.70
N ASP A 112 13.22 -10.54 18.70
CA ASP A 112 13.96 -9.32 18.99
C ASP A 112 13.76 -8.28 17.89
N GLU A 113 13.74 -8.70 16.62
CA GLU A 113 13.45 -7.83 15.48
C GLU A 113 12.06 -7.17 15.60
N VAL A 114 11.05 -7.94 15.97
CA VAL A 114 9.68 -7.40 16.15
C VAL A 114 9.59 -6.54 17.42
N ALA A 115 10.31 -6.90 18.49
CA ALA A 115 10.32 -6.18 19.76
C ALA A 115 11.08 -4.84 19.69
N LEU A 116 12.02 -4.70 18.76
CA LEU A 116 12.97 -3.60 18.72
C LEU A 116 12.31 -2.21 18.81
N GLY A 117 11.29 -1.96 17.99
CA GLY A 117 10.60 -0.68 17.99
C GLY A 117 9.88 -0.34 19.29
N LEU A 118 9.36 -1.34 20.01
CA LEU A 118 8.73 -1.15 21.32
C LEU A 118 9.77 -0.91 22.41
N ARG A 119 10.91 -1.63 22.39
CA ARG A 119 12.03 -1.40 23.30
C ARG A 119 12.60 0.01 23.17
N LEU A 120 12.79 0.49 21.95
CA LEU A 120 13.24 1.86 21.69
C LEU A 120 12.24 2.92 22.17
N ARG A 121 10.97 2.56 22.37
CA ARG A 121 9.95 3.41 22.98
C ARG A 121 9.92 3.33 24.50
N GLY A 122 10.69 2.41 25.10
CA GLY A 122 10.80 2.25 26.55
C GLY A 122 9.60 1.54 27.19
N LEU A 123 8.88 0.70 26.45
CA LEU A 123 7.79 -0.09 27.01
C LEU A 123 8.33 -1.17 27.97
N PRO A 124 7.54 -1.58 28.97
CA PRO A 124 7.88 -2.71 29.85
C PRO A 124 7.99 -4.02 29.05
N GLU A 125 8.94 -4.90 29.41
CA GLU A 125 9.16 -6.17 28.69
C GLU A 125 7.92 -7.07 28.69
N GLU A 126 7.10 -7.06 29.73
CA GLU A 126 5.84 -7.82 29.80
C GLU A 126 4.85 -7.37 28.71
N GLU A 127 4.69 -6.06 28.53
CA GLU A 127 3.83 -5.49 27.48
C GLU A 127 4.41 -5.75 26.09
N ILE A 128 5.74 -5.70 25.95
CA ILE A 128 6.44 -6.01 24.70
C ILE A 128 6.17 -7.47 24.32
N GLU A 129 6.35 -8.41 25.24
CA GLU A 129 6.12 -9.84 25.00
C GLU A 129 4.68 -10.09 24.53
N GLU A 130 3.69 -9.53 25.22
CA GLU A 130 2.28 -9.66 24.86
C GLU A 130 2.01 -9.18 23.44
N ARG A 131 2.44 -7.94 23.10
CA ARG A 131 2.22 -7.34 21.78
C ARG A 131 2.94 -8.09 20.67
N VAL A 132 4.19 -8.48 20.90
CA VAL A 132 5.00 -9.22 19.93
C VAL A 132 4.39 -10.58 19.63
N LEU A 133 3.98 -11.34 20.66
CA LEU A 133 3.35 -12.65 20.47
C LEU A 133 2.01 -12.53 19.72
N ALA A 134 1.22 -11.50 20.01
CA ALA A 134 -0.04 -11.24 19.31
C ALA A 134 0.19 -10.95 17.83
N VAL A 135 1.14 -10.08 17.50
CA VAL A 135 1.47 -9.72 16.10
C VAL A 135 2.10 -10.89 15.35
N LEU A 136 2.98 -11.66 15.99
CA LEU A 136 3.57 -12.86 15.37
C LEU A 136 2.50 -13.92 15.05
N LYS A 137 1.45 -14.06 15.85
CA LYS A 137 0.29 -14.90 15.53
C LYS A 137 -0.44 -14.38 14.30
N THR A 138 -0.73 -13.08 14.26
CA THR A 138 -1.39 -12.42 13.12
C THR A 138 -0.59 -12.61 11.82
N CYS A 139 0.76 -12.54 11.89
CA CYS A 139 1.64 -12.70 10.73
C CYS A 139 1.94 -14.16 10.37
N GLY A 140 1.40 -15.15 11.11
CA GLY A 140 1.70 -16.57 10.88
C GLY A 140 3.15 -16.96 11.20
N LEU A 141 3.79 -16.22 12.11
CA LEU A 141 5.20 -16.41 12.50
C LEU A 141 5.38 -16.93 13.93
N TYR A 142 4.29 -17.20 14.65
CA TYR A 142 4.34 -17.57 16.06
C TYR A 142 5.22 -18.80 16.34
N GLU A 143 5.15 -19.84 15.49
CA GLU A 143 5.94 -21.05 15.65
C GLU A 143 7.44 -20.79 15.43
N PHE A 144 7.79 -19.75 14.67
CA PHE A 144 9.17 -19.36 14.37
C PHE A 144 9.73 -18.30 15.33
N ARG A 145 8.98 -17.88 16.36
CA ARG A 145 9.34 -16.74 17.25
C ARG A 145 10.70 -16.83 17.92
N LYS A 146 11.21 -18.06 18.13
CA LYS A 146 12.53 -18.34 18.73
C LYS A 146 13.60 -18.69 17.68
N TRP A 147 13.30 -18.52 16.41
CA TRP A 147 14.22 -18.84 15.34
C TRP A 147 15.06 -17.62 14.93
N PRO A 148 16.27 -17.87 14.41
CA PRO A 148 17.04 -16.81 13.80
C PRO A 148 16.39 -16.39 12.46
N VAL A 149 16.41 -15.08 12.17
CA VAL A 149 15.87 -14.55 10.91
C VAL A 149 16.57 -15.12 9.68
N SER A 150 17.84 -15.52 9.82
CA SER A 150 18.61 -16.14 8.74
C SER A 150 18.04 -17.48 8.25
N ALA A 151 17.27 -18.19 9.09
CA ALA A 151 16.64 -19.46 8.73
C ALA A 151 15.35 -19.30 7.90
N LEU A 152 14.85 -18.07 7.73
CA LEU A 152 13.60 -17.80 7.05
C LEU A 152 13.76 -17.67 5.53
N SER A 153 12.72 -18.08 4.80
CA SER A 153 12.54 -17.75 3.38
C SER A 153 12.38 -16.24 3.19
N PHE A 154 12.55 -15.76 1.96
CA PHE A 154 12.37 -14.32 1.65
C PHE A 154 10.94 -13.85 1.98
N GLY A 155 9.90 -14.63 1.66
CA GLY A 155 8.51 -14.31 1.99
C GLY A 155 8.26 -14.25 3.51
N GLN A 156 8.85 -15.17 4.28
CA GLN A 156 8.78 -15.12 5.74
C GLN A 156 9.52 -13.91 6.31
N LYS A 157 10.69 -13.55 5.78
CA LYS A 157 11.39 -12.30 6.15
C LYS A 157 10.54 -11.06 5.87
N LYS A 158 9.82 -11.04 4.74
CA LYS A 158 8.87 -9.97 4.43
C LYS A 158 7.76 -9.87 5.48
N ARG A 159 7.23 -11.01 5.94
CA ARG A 159 6.25 -11.02 7.05
C ARG A 159 6.84 -10.54 8.37
N VAL A 160 8.13 -10.84 8.64
CA VAL A 160 8.83 -10.29 9.83
C VAL A 160 8.90 -8.77 9.76
N THR A 161 9.29 -8.19 8.61
CA THR A 161 9.33 -6.72 8.46
C THR A 161 7.94 -6.07 8.59
N ILE A 162 6.90 -6.74 8.11
CA ILE A 162 5.51 -6.28 8.34
C ILE A 162 5.16 -6.38 9.84
N ALA A 163 5.53 -7.47 10.52
CA ALA A 163 5.29 -7.63 11.95
C ALA A 163 5.99 -6.56 12.80
N SER A 164 7.25 -6.21 12.45
CA SER A 164 8.02 -5.15 13.14
C SER A 164 7.38 -3.77 13.01
N ILE A 165 6.61 -3.56 11.94
CA ILE A 165 5.82 -2.33 11.75
C ILE A 165 4.47 -2.42 12.48
N LEU A 166 3.74 -3.54 12.30
CA LEU A 166 2.41 -3.73 12.87
C LEU A 166 2.39 -3.66 14.40
N VAL A 167 3.45 -4.14 15.06
CA VAL A 167 3.56 -4.11 16.53
C VAL A 167 3.51 -2.69 17.11
N LEU A 168 3.83 -1.69 16.29
CA LEU A 168 3.76 -0.27 16.64
C LEU A 168 2.34 0.31 16.55
N GLY A 169 1.40 -0.42 15.93
CA GLY A 169 -0.01 -0.07 15.83
C GLY A 169 -0.38 0.99 14.77
N PRO A 170 0.29 1.10 13.60
CA PRO A 170 -0.06 2.10 12.62
C PRO A 170 -1.43 1.82 11.99
N GLU A 171 -2.19 2.88 11.70
CA GLU A 171 -3.47 2.75 10.97
C GLU A 171 -3.26 2.63 9.45
N VAL A 172 -2.17 3.18 8.93
CA VAL A 172 -1.78 3.10 7.52
C VAL A 172 -0.52 2.24 7.37
N ILE A 173 -0.58 1.26 6.48
CA ILE A 173 0.57 0.42 6.11
C ILE A 173 0.93 0.73 4.67
N LEU A 174 2.10 1.34 4.48
CA LEU A 174 2.64 1.65 3.17
C LEU A 174 3.71 0.61 2.81
N LEU A 175 3.55 -0.04 1.66
CA LEU A 175 4.46 -1.09 1.18
C LEU A 175 5.06 -0.68 -0.16
N ASP A 176 6.38 -0.74 -0.24
CA ASP A 176 7.10 -0.54 -1.50
C ASP A 176 7.36 -1.90 -2.15
N GLU A 177 6.75 -2.13 -3.32
CA GLU A 177 6.86 -3.35 -4.11
C GLU A 177 6.69 -4.64 -3.26
N PRO A 178 5.51 -4.87 -2.65
CA PRO A 178 5.32 -5.92 -1.66
C PRO A 178 5.58 -7.33 -2.19
N THR A 179 5.40 -7.56 -3.49
CA THR A 179 5.49 -8.85 -4.16
C THR A 179 6.70 -9.01 -5.07
N ALA A 180 7.59 -8.02 -5.13
CA ALA A 180 8.75 -8.05 -6.00
C ALA A 180 9.66 -9.26 -5.70
N GLY A 181 10.01 -10.01 -6.73
CA GLY A 181 10.90 -11.18 -6.62
C GLY A 181 10.28 -12.40 -5.93
N GLN A 182 8.94 -12.42 -5.76
CA GLN A 182 8.22 -13.56 -5.19
C GLN A 182 7.76 -14.54 -6.28
N ASP A 183 7.75 -15.83 -5.96
CA ASP A 183 7.01 -16.82 -6.73
C ASP A 183 5.49 -16.65 -6.51
N GLN A 184 4.69 -17.32 -7.35
CA GLN A 184 3.23 -17.19 -7.31
C GLN A 184 2.61 -17.58 -5.95
N ARG A 185 3.20 -18.55 -5.26
CA ARG A 185 2.69 -18.99 -3.95
C ARG A 185 2.93 -17.91 -2.88
N ASN A 186 4.17 -17.43 -2.77
CA ASN A 186 4.53 -16.37 -1.83
C ASN A 186 3.78 -15.06 -2.14
N TYR A 187 3.61 -14.73 -3.44
CA TYR A 187 2.76 -13.61 -3.89
C TYR A 187 1.36 -13.71 -3.29
N THR A 188 0.68 -14.83 -3.51
CA THR A 188 -0.69 -15.03 -3.02
C THR A 188 -0.77 -14.99 -1.50
N GLU A 189 0.19 -15.60 -0.80
CA GLU A 189 0.23 -15.59 0.66
C GLU A 189 0.42 -14.18 1.24
N ILE A 190 1.27 -13.34 0.63
CA ILE A 190 1.47 -11.95 1.08
C ILE A 190 0.21 -11.13 0.82
N MET A 191 -0.40 -11.27 -0.35
CA MET A 191 -1.58 -10.48 -0.70
C MET A 191 -2.81 -10.85 0.13
N ASN A 192 -3.05 -12.15 0.38
CA ASN A 192 -4.11 -12.58 1.29
C ASN A 192 -3.88 -12.04 2.71
N PHE A 193 -2.64 -12.03 3.17
CA PHE A 193 -2.30 -11.46 4.47
C PHE A 193 -2.58 -9.95 4.53
N LEU A 194 -2.26 -9.19 3.48
CA LEU A 194 -2.58 -7.76 3.42
C LEU A 194 -4.10 -7.51 3.38
N ASP A 195 -4.85 -8.35 2.69
CA ASP A 195 -6.32 -8.32 2.70
C ASP A 195 -6.88 -8.54 4.12
N GLU A 196 -6.35 -9.53 4.87
CA GLU A 196 -6.74 -9.77 6.25
C GLU A 196 -6.46 -8.56 7.15
N LEU A 197 -5.34 -7.86 6.93
CA LEU A 197 -5.03 -6.63 7.67
C LEU A 197 -6.00 -5.49 7.32
N ASN A 198 -6.35 -5.35 6.05
CA ASN A 198 -7.35 -4.37 5.62
C ASN A 198 -8.73 -4.67 6.23
N GLN A 199 -9.18 -5.91 6.24
CA GLN A 199 -10.43 -6.34 6.90
C GLN A 199 -10.43 -6.05 8.41
N LYS A 200 -9.26 -5.99 9.06
CA LYS A 200 -9.08 -5.58 10.45
C LYS A 200 -9.06 -4.06 10.64
N GLY A 201 -9.24 -3.29 9.57
CA GLY A 201 -9.38 -1.83 9.58
C GLY A 201 -8.11 -1.05 9.24
N HIS A 202 -7.01 -1.72 8.83
CA HIS A 202 -5.83 -1.01 8.35
C HIS A 202 -6.05 -0.45 6.94
N THR A 203 -5.59 0.75 6.69
CA THR A 203 -5.48 1.34 5.35
C THR A 203 -4.21 0.83 4.70
N ILE A 204 -4.30 0.32 3.47
CA ILE A 204 -3.17 -0.28 2.76
C ILE A 204 -2.80 0.59 1.56
N ILE A 205 -1.56 1.05 1.50
CA ILE A 205 -1.01 1.79 0.34
C ILE A 205 0.12 0.97 -0.25
N MET A 206 0.01 0.59 -1.51
CA MET A 206 1.03 -0.20 -2.21
C MET A 206 1.65 0.63 -3.34
N ILE A 207 2.97 0.80 -3.30
CA ILE A 207 3.71 1.26 -4.47
C ILE A 207 4.04 0.04 -5.31
N THR A 208 3.62 0.03 -6.57
CA THR A 208 3.87 -1.12 -7.44
C THR A 208 3.98 -0.75 -8.91
N HIS A 209 4.66 -1.59 -9.67
CA HIS A 209 4.65 -1.63 -11.12
C HIS A 209 3.93 -2.87 -11.68
N ASP A 210 3.33 -3.66 -10.80
CA ASP A 210 2.52 -4.83 -11.15
C ASP A 210 1.05 -4.42 -11.33
N MET A 211 0.62 -4.35 -12.59
CA MET A 211 -0.74 -3.96 -12.95
C MET A 211 -1.79 -5.01 -12.55
N GLN A 212 -1.37 -6.28 -12.46
CA GLN A 212 -2.27 -7.35 -11.99
C GLN A 212 -2.52 -7.21 -10.49
N LEU A 213 -1.47 -6.89 -9.70
CA LEU A 213 -1.60 -6.60 -8.27
C LEU A 213 -2.55 -5.42 -8.06
N MET A 214 -2.35 -4.32 -8.79
CA MET A 214 -3.23 -3.16 -8.70
C MET A 214 -4.68 -3.54 -8.99
N LEU A 215 -4.92 -4.34 -10.03
CA LEU A 215 -6.25 -4.75 -10.45
C LEU A 215 -6.94 -5.67 -9.41
N ASP A 216 -6.18 -6.60 -8.82
CA ASP A 216 -6.73 -7.63 -7.94
C ASP A 216 -6.90 -7.17 -6.48
N TYR A 217 -6.09 -6.19 -6.03
CA TYR A 217 -5.96 -5.89 -4.60
C TYR A 217 -6.07 -4.40 -4.24
N SER A 218 -6.47 -3.52 -5.16
CA SER A 218 -6.71 -2.12 -4.83
C SER A 218 -8.06 -1.62 -5.32
N ASP A 219 -8.64 -0.70 -4.56
CA ASP A 219 -9.91 -0.05 -4.85
C ASP A 219 -9.69 1.26 -5.61
N ARG A 220 -8.49 1.83 -5.46
CA ARG A 220 -8.11 3.13 -6.00
C ARG A 220 -6.67 3.11 -6.49
N ALA A 221 -6.41 3.78 -7.59
CA ALA A 221 -5.10 3.90 -8.21
C ALA A 221 -4.70 5.37 -8.40
N ILE A 222 -3.55 5.73 -7.84
CA ILE A 222 -2.95 7.06 -7.98
C ILE A 222 -1.78 6.93 -8.96
N VAL A 223 -1.88 7.61 -10.09
CA VAL A 223 -0.88 7.57 -11.15
C VAL A 223 0.06 8.76 -11.01
N ILE A 224 1.35 8.49 -10.76
CA ILE A 224 2.39 9.51 -10.64
C ILE A 224 3.23 9.56 -11.91
N VAL A 225 3.33 10.74 -12.50
CA VAL A 225 4.19 11.02 -13.68
C VAL A 225 4.97 12.29 -13.41
N ASP A 226 6.30 12.22 -13.57
CA ASP A 226 7.22 13.35 -13.42
C ASP A 226 7.00 14.19 -12.14
N GLY A 227 6.68 13.51 -11.04
CA GLY A 227 6.48 14.13 -9.73
C GLY A 227 5.10 14.73 -9.48
N GLN A 228 4.15 14.53 -10.38
CA GLN A 228 2.77 15.04 -10.27
C GLN A 228 1.76 13.89 -10.28
N VAL A 229 0.60 14.11 -9.66
CA VAL A 229 -0.55 13.21 -9.78
C VAL A 229 -1.22 13.45 -11.11
N LEU A 230 -1.07 12.49 -12.03
CA LEU A 230 -1.71 12.55 -13.34
C LEU A 230 -3.15 12.06 -13.31
N ALA A 231 -3.44 11.06 -12.49
CA ALA A 231 -4.78 10.53 -12.30
C ALA A 231 -4.94 9.93 -10.90
N ASP A 232 -6.19 9.97 -10.41
CA ASP A 232 -6.66 9.40 -9.17
C ASP A 232 -8.05 8.80 -9.44
N LYS A 233 -8.08 7.50 -9.80
CA LYS A 233 -9.25 6.80 -10.35
C LYS A 233 -9.30 5.36 -9.89
N SER A 234 -10.35 4.61 -10.27
CA SER A 234 -10.36 3.16 -10.08
C SER A 234 -9.29 2.47 -10.94
N PRO A 235 -8.76 1.31 -10.52
CA PRO A 235 -7.81 0.53 -11.34
C PRO A 235 -8.34 0.22 -12.75
N ALA A 236 -9.63 -0.10 -12.89
CA ALA A 236 -10.26 -0.35 -14.19
C ALA A 236 -10.17 0.87 -15.11
N GLN A 237 -10.50 2.06 -14.60
CA GLN A 237 -10.41 3.30 -15.37
C GLN A 237 -8.97 3.62 -15.79
N VAL A 238 -7.99 3.40 -14.90
CA VAL A 238 -6.58 3.64 -15.22
C VAL A 238 -6.07 2.67 -16.29
N LEU A 239 -6.40 1.37 -16.17
CA LEU A 239 -5.90 0.31 -17.04
C LEU A 239 -6.63 0.22 -18.40
N THR A 240 -7.67 0.99 -18.59
CA THR A 240 -8.41 1.06 -19.88
C THR A 240 -8.22 2.41 -20.60
N ASP A 241 -7.62 3.38 -19.93
CA ASP A 241 -7.28 4.69 -20.48
C ASP A 241 -5.90 4.63 -21.18
N LYS A 242 -5.92 4.65 -22.52
CA LYS A 242 -4.69 4.51 -23.33
C LYS A 242 -3.70 5.65 -23.11
N ASP A 243 -4.19 6.86 -22.89
CA ASP A 243 -3.35 8.05 -22.69
C ASP A 243 -2.65 7.97 -21.34
N LEU A 244 -3.33 7.53 -20.28
CA LEU A 244 -2.73 7.26 -19.00
C LEU A 244 -1.70 6.12 -19.05
N ILE A 245 -2.04 5.01 -19.72
CA ILE A 245 -1.11 3.88 -19.91
C ILE A 245 0.18 4.34 -20.58
N ALA A 246 0.06 5.12 -21.66
CA ALA A 246 1.21 5.63 -22.40
C ALA A 246 2.04 6.64 -21.57
N ALA A 247 1.38 7.62 -20.92
CA ALA A 247 2.05 8.67 -20.15
C ALA A 247 2.79 8.12 -18.93
N ALA A 248 2.20 7.16 -18.22
CA ALA A 248 2.76 6.54 -17.03
C ALA A 248 3.62 5.30 -17.33
N ASN A 249 3.76 4.91 -18.61
CA ASN A 249 4.46 3.70 -19.04
C ASN A 249 3.96 2.44 -18.32
N LEU A 250 2.64 2.29 -18.20
CA LEU A 250 2.01 1.13 -17.59
C LEU A 250 1.89 -0.01 -18.61
N LYS A 251 1.83 -1.24 -18.13
CA LYS A 251 1.63 -2.42 -18.98
C LYS A 251 0.15 -2.66 -19.22
N GLU A 252 -0.23 -2.98 -20.45
CA GLU A 252 -1.58 -3.47 -20.74
C GLU A 252 -1.83 -4.81 -20.02
N THR A 253 -3.00 -4.97 -19.46
CA THR A 253 -3.41 -6.23 -18.80
C THR A 253 -3.94 -7.26 -19.79
N SER A 254 -3.91 -8.54 -19.41
CA SER A 254 -4.48 -9.62 -20.20
C SER A 254 -6.00 -9.43 -20.43
N ILE A 255 -6.70 -8.85 -19.46
CA ILE A 255 -8.15 -8.55 -19.55
C ILE A 255 -8.42 -7.49 -20.62
N PHE A 256 -7.61 -6.43 -20.67
CA PHE A 256 -7.73 -5.40 -21.69
C PHE A 256 -7.50 -5.98 -23.10
N THR A 257 -6.50 -6.85 -23.24
CA THR A 257 -6.23 -7.55 -24.50
C THR A 257 -7.37 -8.51 -24.89
N LEU A 258 -7.96 -9.19 -23.89
CA LEU A 258 -9.11 -10.08 -24.11
C LEU A 258 -10.33 -9.29 -24.56
N ALA A 259 -10.65 -8.18 -23.91
CA ALA A 259 -11.78 -7.31 -24.28
C ALA A 259 -11.68 -6.86 -25.75
N LYS A 260 -10.48 -6.42 -26.17
CA LYS A 260 -10.24 -6.05 -27.59
C LYS A 260 -10.50 -7.22 -28.55
N LYS A 261 -10.07 -8.45 -28.21
CA LYS A 261 -10.27 -9.64 -29.05
C LYS A 261 -11.75 -10.05 -29.14
N LEU A 262 -12.51 -9.86 -28.06
CA LEU A 262 -13.92 -10.19 -28.00
C LEU A 262 -14.82 -9.09 -28.58
N GLY A 263 -14.28 -7.91 -28.87
CA GLY A 263 -15.06 -6.75 -29.33
C GLY A 263 -16.01 -6.18 -28.27
N VAL A 264 -15.69 -6.38 -26.97
CA VAL A 264 -16.45 -5.83 -25.85
C VAL A 264 -15.76 -4.60 -25.27
N ASP A 265 -16.52 -3.77 -24.55
CA ASP A 265 -15.94 -2.61 -23.89
C ASP A 265 -14.90 -3.03 -22.82
N PRO A 266 -13.63 -2.59 -22.93
CA PRO A 266 -12.57 -2.95 -21.98
C PRO A 266 -12.86 -2.50 -20.55
N LEU A 267 -13.48 -1.33 -20.35
CA LEU A 267 -13.81 -0.82 -19.02
C LEU A 267 -14.85 -1.72 -18.35
N ALA A 268 -15.95 -1.99 -19.04
CA ALA A 268 -17.02 -2.84 -18.52
C ALA A 268 -16.53 -4.26 -18.17
N LEU A 269 -15.68 -4.86 -19.01
CA LEU A 269 -15.11 -6.18 -18.74
C LEU A 269 -14.16 -6.15 -17.53
N THR A 270 -13.35 -5.09 -17.39
CA THR A 270 -12.40 -4.94 -16.27
C THR A 270 -13.14 -4.71 -14.95
N GLU A 271 -14.16 -3.86 -14.93
CA GLU A 271 -15.01 -3.64 -13.75
C GLU A 271 -15.76 -4.92 -13.33
N PHE A 272 -16.29 -5.67 -14.29
CA PHE A 272 -16.89 -6.97 -14.01
C PHE A 272 -15.90 -7.94 -13.36
N TYR A 273 -14.69 -8.05 -13.91
CA TYR A 273 -13.63 -8.88 -13.32
C TYR A 273 -13.29 -8.49 -11.89
N MET A 274 -13.12 -7.19 -11.61
CA MET A 274 -12.82 -6.69 -10.26
C MET A 274 -13.95 -7.03 -9.28
N LYS A 275 -15.20 -6.88 -9.70
CA LYS A 275 -16.37 -7.21 -8.88
C LYS A 275 -16.44 -8.70 -8.52
N GLU A 276 -16.21 -9.58 -9.48
CA GLU A 276 -16.20 -11.04 -9.27
C GLU A 276 -15.04 -11.46 -8.36
N LYS A 277 -13.86 -10.86 -8.51
CA LYS A 277 -12.71 -11.09 -7.63
C LYS A 277 -12.98 -10.60 -6.21
N GLY A 278 -13.49 -9.38 -6.03
CA GLY A 278 -13.87 -8.84 -4.73
C GLY A 278 -14.89 -9.73 -4.00
N ALA A 279 -15.90 -10.24 -4.70
CA ALA A 279 -16.85 -11.19 -4.14
C ALA A 279 -16.20 -12.52 -3.73
N SER A 280 -15.17 -12.98 -4.43
CA SER A 280 -14.43 -14.21 -4.10
C SER A 280 -13.50 -14.08 -2.90
N HIS A 281 -13.06 -12.87 -2.56
CA HIS A 281 -12.25 -12.58 -1.37
C HIS A 281 -13.10 -12.50 -0.09
N VAL A 282 -14.38 -12.12 -0.18
CA VAL A 282 -15.31 -12.03 0.96
C VAL A 282 -15.86 -13.41 1.36
N SER A 283 -15.81 -14.41 0.47
CA SER A 283 -16.40 -15.75 0.69
C SER A 283 -15.39 -16.83 1.13
N ARG A 284 -14.19 -16.45 1.51
CA ARG A 284 -13.15 -17.34 2.08
C ARG A 284 -12.81 -16.92 3.50
#